data_bd4fa96953df1bd6c3fd3e972780f674
#
_entry.id   bd4fa96953df1bd6c3fd3e972780f674
#
_cell.length_a   1.000
_cell.length_b   1.000
_cell.length_c   1.000
_cell.angle_alpha   90.00
_cell.angle_beta   90.00
_cell.angle_gamma   90.00
#
_symmetry.space_group_name_H-M   'P 1'
#
loop_
_entity.id
_entity.type
_entity.pdbx_description
1 polymer ?
#
loop_
_entity_poly.entity_id
_entity_poly.type
_entity_poly.pdbx_seq_one_letter_code
_entity_poly.pdbx_strand_id
1 'polypeptide(L)'
;MAIYFRGMNDEEMFALVESMVESGDKFDFSHLDFYIADKHSTGGVGDKISFILAPILSSMGIVIPMIAGRGLAFTGGTIDKLESIPNVQTLLSLNHFRKQIENIGCCIASQSTEICPADKTLYSIRDLTGTVPSLPLICSSIMSKKIAEGLNGLVIDLKVGNGTFMKTISDAKKLAEGLKKIGKAFNITTDVIYTNMDQPLGKYAGLHCEIIEAIDCLNGKGPEDLMEISYELGSKILLQSRTAQDKKTAIKLMQETINNGTCLLYTSDAADE
;
A
#
# COMPACT_ATOMS: atom_id res chain seq x y z
N MET A 1 9.92 -12.78 -20.90
CA MET A 1 10.33 -12.34 -22.26
C MET A 1 9.13 -12.21 -23.21
N ALA A 2 8.33 -13.26 -23.50
CA ALA A 2 7.21 -13.15 -24.45
C ALA A 2 6.19 -12.07 -24.03
N ILE A 3 5.76 -12.05 -22.78
CA ILE A 3 4.85 -11.03 -22.23
C ILE A 3 5.45 -9.61 -22.35
N TYR A 4 6.74 -9.45 -22.14
CA TYR A 4 7.41 -8.15 -22.25
C TYR A 4 7.31 -7.57 -23.67
N PHE A 5 7.52 -8.40 -24.68
CA PHE A 5 7.52 -7.96 -26.09
C PHE A 5 6.15 -7.91 -26.75
N ARG A 6 5.20 -8.76 -26.33
CA ARG A 6 3.88 -8.91 -26.97
C ARG A 6 2.74 -8.37 -26.15
N GLY A 7 2.98 -8.04 -24.86
CA GLY A 7 1.92 -7.68 -23.93
C GLY A 7 1.06 -8.87 -23.52
N MET A 8 -0.08 -8.57 -22.94
CA MET A 8 -1.16 -9.49 -22.56
C MET A 8 -2.49 -8.77 -22.79
N ASN A 9 -3.51 -9.51 -23.16
CA ASN A 9 -4.88 -9.03 -23.13
C ASN A 9 -5.44 -9.10 -21.68
N ASP A 10 -6.66 -8.57 -21.47
CA ASP A 10 -7.25 -8.50 -20.14
C ASP A 10 -7.52 -9.90 -19.56
N GLU A 11 -7.99 -10.88 -20.37
CA GLU A 11 -8.25 -12.25 -19.93
C GLU A 11 -6.97 -12.98 -19.49
N GLU A 12 -5.91 -12.85 -20.27
CA GLU A 12 -4.58 -13.41 -19.94
C GLU A 12 -4.02 -12.78 -18.64
N MET A 13 -4.21 -11.46 -18.47
CA MET A 13 -3.76 -10.77 -17.27
C MET A 13 -4.55 -11.21 -16.04
N PHE A 14 -5.87 -11.40 -16.14
CA PHE A 14 -6.70 -11.88 -15.03
C PHE A 14 -6.35 -13.32 -14.66
N ALA A 15 -6.17 -14.20 -15.63
CA ALA A 15 -5.76 -15.58 -15.40
C ALA A 15 -4.37 -15.67 -14.74
N LEU A 16 -3.43 -14.79 -15.12
CA LEU A 16 -2.13 -14.72 -14.48
C LEU A 16 -2.26 -14.27 -13.02
N VAL A 17 -3.06 -13.24 -12.74
CA VAL A 17 -3.31 -12.75 -11.38
C VAL A 17 -3.94 -13.85 -10.53
N GLU A 18 -4.97 -14.52 -11.03
CA GLU A 18 -5.62 -15.63 -10.35
C GLU A 18 -4.62 -16.76 -10.03
N SER A 19 -3.82 -17.18 -11.00
CA SER A 19 -2.77 -18.18 -10.80
C SER A 19 -1.72 -17.76 -9.76
N MET A 20 -1.36 -16.48 -9.71
CA MET A 20 -0.45 -15.95 -8.69
C MET A 20 -1.08 -16.00 -7.30
N VAL A 21 -2.35 -15.59 -7.17
CA VAL A 21 -3.09 -15.61 -5.91
C VAL A 21 -3.29 -17.04 -5.41
N GLU A 22 -3.66 -17.95 -6.30
CA GLU A 22 -3.91 -19.37 -5.96
C GLU A 22 -2.63 -20.18 -5.72
N SER A 23 -1.47 -19.64 -6.07
CA SER A 23 -0.20 -20.29 -5.80
C SER A 23 0.18 -20.35 -4.33
N GLY A 24 -0.48 -19.57 -3.46
CA GLY A 24 -0.19 -19.48 -2.04
C GLY A 24 -1.44 -19.27 -1.19
N ASP A 25 -1.22 -18.89 0.05
CA ASP A 25 -2.29 -18.62 1.00
C ASP A 25 -2.93 -17.24 0.76
N LYS A 26 -4.17 -17.11 1.17
CA LYS A 26 -4.97 -15.89 1.16
C LYS A 26 -5.50 -15.59 2.55
N PHE A 27 -5.60 -14.32 2.89
CA PHE A 27 -6.31 -13.94 4.09
C PHE A 27 -7.80 -13.83 3.81
N ASP A 28 -8.60 -14.32 4.75
CA ASP A 28 -10.04 -14.12 4.78
C ASP A 28 -10.38 -13.45 6.12
N PHE A 29 -10.83 -12.22 6.03
CA PHE A 29 -11.30 -11.41 7.15
C PHE A 29 -12.80 -11.12 7.06
N SER A 30 -13.56 -11.90 6.27
CA SER A 30 -15.01 -11.73 6.09
C SER A 30 -15.82 -11.89 7.37
N HIS A 31 -15.23 -12.53 8.39
CA HIS A 31 -15.79 -12.66 9.73
C HIS A 31 -15.71 -11.37 10.56
N LEU A 32 -14.87 -10.41 10.14
CA LEU A 32 -14.80 -9.10 10.78
C LEU A 32 -15.87 -8.18 10.19
N ASP A 33 -16.65 -7.53 11.05
CA ASP A 33 -17.67 -6.56 10.64
C ASP A 33 -17.05 -5.17 10.42
N PHE A 34 -15.96 -5.13 9.63
CA PHE A 34 -15.19 -3.92 9.30
C PHE A 34 -14.88 -3.85 7.81
N TYR A 35 -14.64 -2.64 7.33
CA TYR A 35 -14.15 -2.43 5.97
C TYR A 35 -12.64 -2.67 5.92
N ILE A 36 -12.21 -3.57 5.05
CA ILE A 36 -10.81 -3.97 4.90
C ILE A 36 -10.22 -3.25 3.70
N ALA A 37 -9.22 -2.44 3.92
CA ALA A 37 -8.63 -1.63 2.86
C ALA A 37 -7.11 -1.54 2.96
N ASP A 38 -6.49 -1.18 1.87
CA ASP A 38 -5.07 -0.86 1.86
C ASP A 38 -4.74 0.30 0.91
N LYS A 39 -3.57 0.86 1.09
CA LYS A 39 -2.94 1.84 0.20
C LYS A 39 -1.68 1.24 -0.39
N HIS A 40 -1.54 1.30 -1.70
CA HIS A 40 -0.32 0.88 -2.39
C HIS A 40 0.31 2.05 -3.12
N SER A 41 1.64 2.22 -2.98
CA SER A 41 2.40 3.20 -3.75
C SER A 41 3.22 2.52 -4.85
N THR A 42 3.33 3.17 -5.99
CA THR A 42 4.21 2.69 -7.07
C THR A 42 5.70 2.97 -6.83
N GLY A 43 6.01 3.53 -5.67
CA GLY A 43 7.38 3.80 -5.22
C GLY A 43 7.87 5.21 -5.58
N GLY A 44 8.53 5.83 -4.62
CA GLY A 44 9.10 7.17 -4.72
C GLY A 44 10.09 7.45 -3.60
N VAL A 45 10.74 8.60 -3.66
CA VAL A 45 11.69 9.05 -2.65
C VAL A 45 10.96 9.77 -1.51
N GLY A 46 11.23 9.37 -0.27
CA GLY A 46 10.60 9.98 0.90
C GLY A 46 9.14 9.53 1.14
N ASP A 47 8.67 8.46 0.50
CA ASP A 47 7.30 7.96 0.68
C ASP A 47 7.16 7.18 1.99
N LYS A 48 6.65 7.87 2.99
CA LYS A 48 6.33 7.35 4.33
C LYS A 48 4.83 7.34 4.65
N ILE A 49 3.99 7.59 3.66
CA ILE A 49 2.53 7.75 3.83
C ILE A 49 1.88 6.54 4.51
N SER A 50 2.39 5.33 4.26
CA SER A 50 1.86 4.11 4.88
C SER A 50 1.88 4.17 6.41
N PHE A 51 2.93 4.75 7.01
CA PHE A 51 3.08 4.89 8.46
C PHE A 51 2.17 5.97 9.06
N ILE A 52 1.70 6.89 8.23
CA ILE A 52 0.75 7.95 8.62
C ILE A 52 -0.68 7.42 8.49
N LEU A 53 -1.00 6.78 7.35
CA LEU A 53 -2.37 6.36 7.06
C LEU A 53 -2.83 5.15 7.85
N ALA A 54 -1.97 4.16 8.06
CA ALA A 54 -2.36 2.94 8.76
C ALA A 54 -2.92 3.26 10.17
N PRO A 55 -2.22 4.00 11.06
CA PRO A 55 -2.77 4.33 12.38
C PRO A 55 -3.99 5.25 12.32
N ILE A 56 -4.03 6.24 11.43
CA ILE A 56 -5.19 7.13 11.28
C ILE A 56 -6.44 6.33 10.89
N LEU A 57 -6.36 5.52 9.85
CA LEU A 57 -7.49 4.77 9.34
C LEU A 57 -7.95 3.66 10.30
N SER A 58 -7.00 2.99 10.95
CA SER A 58 -7.32 1.94 11.92
C SER A 58 -8.00 2.51 13.16
N SER A 59 -7.61 3.69 13.63
CA SER A 59 -8.31 4.39 14.73
C SER A 59 -9.73 4.82 14.39
N MET A 60 -10.08 4.78 13.10
CA MET A 60 -11.42 5.06 12.57
C MET A 60 -12.20 3.78 12.19
N GLY A 61 -11.72 2.60 12.58
CA GLY A 61 -12.38 1.33 12.34
C GLY A 61 -12.16 0.74 10.94
N ILE A 62 -11.16 1.20 10.20
CA ILE A 62 -10.76 0.57 8.93
C ILE A 62 -9.66 -0.46 9.22
N VAL A 63 -9.83 -1.68 8.77
CA VAL A 63 -8.80 -2.72 8.91
C VAL A 63 -7.78 -2.61 7.80
N ILE A 64 -6.48 -2.56 8.16
CA ILE A 64 -5.36 -2.34 7.23
C ILE A 64 -4.36 -3.53 7.27
N PRO A 65 -4.56 -4.58 6.47
CA PRO A 65 -3.68 -5.76 6.41
C PRO A 65 -2.56 -5.55 5.37
N MET A 66 -1.70 -4.57 5.57
CA MET A 66 -0.72 -4.13 4.59
C MET A 66 0.45 -5.11 4.43
N ILE A 67 0.58 -5.73 3.27
CA ILE A 67 1.81 -6.40 2.82
C ILE A 67 2.60 -5.43 1.97
N ALA A 68 3.77 -5.05 2.46
CA ALA A 68 4.63 -4.06 1.82
C ALA A 68 5.92 -4.68 1.27
N GLY A 69 6.54 -3.99 0.33
CA GLY A 69 7.80 -4.39 -0.29
C GLY A 69 9.02 -3.67 0.28
N ARG A 70 10.20 -4.19 -0.10
CA ARG A 70 11.48 -3.52 0.06
C ARG A 70 11.67 -2.46 -1.03
N GLY A 71 12.61 -1.57 -0.83
CA GLY A 71 12.99 -0.58 -1.81
C GLY A 71 13.53 -1.22 -3.09
N LEU A 72 13.30 -0.53 -4.20
CA LEU A 72 13.80 -0.92 -5.50
C LEU A 72 14.61 0.23 -6.09
N ALA A 73 15.84 -0.07 -6.53
CA ALA A 73 16.79 0.90 -7.08
C ALA A 73 17.05 2.07 -6.10
N PHE A 74 16.62 3.29 -6.45
CA PHE A 74 16.84 4.51 -5.68
C PHE A 74 15.71 4.81 -4.67
N THR A 75 14.66 3.98 -4.60
CA THR A 75 13.53 4.19 -3.66
C THR A 75 13.77 3.46 -2.36
N GLY A 76 13.40 4.07 -1.22
CA GLY A 76 13.35 3.39 0.06
C GLY A 76 12.03 2.61 0.23
N GLY A 77 12.11 1.33 0.58
CA GLY A 77 10.93 0.50 0.80
C GLY A 77 10.30 0.71 2.19
N THR A 78 9.01 0.48 2.29
CA THR A 78 8.29 0.53 3.57
C THR A 78 8.89 -0.43 4.59
N ILE A 79 9.22 -1.65 4.16
CA ILE A 79 9.83 -2.66 5.04
C ILE A 79 11.22 -2.23 5.51
N ASP A 80 12.05 -1.68 4.63
CA ASP A 80 13.40 -1.22 4.99
C ASP A 80 13.36 -0.11 6.04
N LYS A 81 12.34 0.75 5.98
CA LYS A 81 12.11 1.81 6.97
C LYS A 81 11.67 1.23 8.32
N LEU A 82 10.74 0.28 8.35
CA LEU A 82 10.34 -0.39 9.59
C LEU A 82 11.51 -1.11 10.25
N GLU A 83 12.31 -1.83 9.48
CA GLU A 83 13.49 -2.55 10.00
C GLU A 83 14.60 -1.63 10.51
N SER A 84 14.52 -0.31 10.25
CA SER A 84 15.40 0.67 10.89
C SER A 84 15.06 0.92 12.38
N ILE A 85 13.90 0.49 12.82
CA ILE A 85 13.50 0.52 14.24
C ILE A 85 14.07 -0.72 14.91
N PRO A 86 14.84 -0.58 16.00
CA PRO A 86 15.44 -1.72 16.69
C PRO A 86 14.39 -2.74 17.14
N ASN A 87 14.69 -4.02 16.91
CA ASN A 87 13.87 -5.17 17.30
C ASN A 87 12.52 -5.34 16.56
N VAL A 88 12.19 -4.50 15.60
CA VAL A 88 10.98 -4.68 14.78
C VAL A 88 11.15 -5.89 13.86
N GLN A 89 10.17 -6.78 13.88
CA GLN A 89 10.10 -7.95 13.00
C GLN A 89 9.04 -7.68 11.92
N THR A 90 9.45 -7.72 10.67
CA THR A 90 8.55 -7.50 9.52
C THR A 90 8.13 -8.79 8.84
N LEU A 91 8.93 -9.86 8.95
CA LEU A 91 8.59 -11.17 8.43
C LEU A 91 7.79 -11.94 9.48
N LEU A 92 6.48 -11.89 9.37
CA LEU A 92 5.55 -12.55 10.29
C LEU A 92 5.04 -13.86 9.69
N SER A 93 4.74 -14.85 10.53
CA SER A 93 3.93 -15.99 10.11
C SER A 93 2.50 -15.54 9.80
N LEU A 94 1.78 -16.25 8.92
CA LEU A 94 0.39 -15.93 8.57
C LEU A 94 -0.51 -15.84 9.80
N ASN A 95 -0.30 -16.75 10.76
CA ASN A 95 -1.08 -16.76 11.99
C ASN A 95 -0.80 -15.54 12.87
N HIS A 96 0.45 -15.09 12.95
CA HIS A 96 0.83 -13.89 13.70
C HIS A 96 0.25 -12.63 13.05
N PHE A 97 0.38 -12.51 11.73
CA PHE A 97 -0.22 -11.43 10.96
C PHE A 97 -1.75 -11.35 11.18
N ARG A 98 -2.44 -12.51 11.08
CA ARG A 98 -3.90 -12.59 11.30
C ARG A 98 -4.28 -12.13 12.71
N LYS A 99 -3.61 -12.65 13.74
CA LYS A 99 -3.87 -12.27 15.14
C LYS A 99 -3.67 -10.77 15.37
N GLN A 100 -2.63 -10.19 14.79
CA GLN A 100 -2.37 -8.75 14.91
C GLN A 100 -3.49 -7.93 14.25
N ILE A 101 -3.96 -8.33 13.07
CA ILE A 101 -5.10 -7.69 12.41
C ILE A 101 -6.38 -7.81 13.25
N GLU A 102 -6.66 -8.97 13.80
CA GLU A 102 -7.86 -9.22 14.62
C GLU A 102 -7.84 -8.43 15.94
N ASN A 103 -6.68 -8.25 16.55
CA ASN A 103 -6.54 -7.56 17.84
C ASN A 103 -6.40 -6.04 17.68
N ILE A 104 -5.62 -5.59 16.69
CA ILE A 104 -5.17 -4.20 16.56
C ILE A 104 -5.87 -3.49 15.39
N GLY A 105 -6.38 -4.21 14.38
CA GLY A 105 -6.95 -3.63 13.17
C GLY A 105 -5.94 -3.23 12.11
N CYS A 106 -4.63 -3.23 12.38
CA CYS A 106 -3.62 -2.97 11.36
C CYS A 106 -2.34 -3.79 11.57
N CYS A 107 -1.69 -4.08 10.43
CA CYS A 107 -0.37 -4.67 10.40
C CYS A 107 0.36 -4.24 9.14
N ILE A 108 1.64 -3.92 9.23
CA ILE A 108 2.51 -3.71 8.07
C ILE A 108 3.61 -4.79 8.12
N ALA A 109 3.56 -5.72 7.20
CA ALA A 109 4.50 -6.83 7.15
C ALA A 109 5.13 -7.01 5.77
N SER A 110 6.26 -7.69 5.72
CA SER A 110 6.89 -8.11 4.47
C SER A 110 6.17 -9.32 3.87
N GLN A 111 6.22 -9.43 2.55
CA GLN A 111 5.69 -10.59 1.86
C GLN A 111 6.38 -11.88 2.35
N SER A 112 5.62 -12.82 2.89
CA SER A 112 6.10 -14.16 3.23
C SER A 112 6.28 -15.03 1.97
N THR A 113 6.89 -16.20 2.14
CA THR A 113 6.99 -17.18 1.06
C THR A 113 5.67 -17.91 0.78
N GLU A 114 4.69 -17.75 1.66
CA GLU A 114 3.37 -18.38 1.59
C GLU A 114 2.37 -17.54 0.80
N ILE A 115 2.59 -16.22 0.70
CA ILE A 115 1.72 -15.28 -0.04
C ILE A 115 2.24 -15.09 -1.47
N CYS A 116 1.45 -15.50 -2.46
CA CYS A 116 1.75 -15.35 -3.89
C CYS A 116 3.19 -15.79 -4.26
N PRO A 117 3.65 -17.02 -3.94
CA PRO A 117 5.01 -17.48 -4.24
C PRO A 117 5.34 -17.45 -5.73
N ALA A 118 4.36 -17.63 -6.61
CA ALA A 118 4.54 -17.49 -8.05
C ALA A 118 4.95 -16.08 -8.46
N ASP A 119 4.42 -15.02 -7.81
CA ASP A 119 4.86 -13.64 -8.06
C ASP A 119 6.33 -13.45 -7.68
N LYS A 120 6.76 -13.96 -6.53
CA LYS A 120 8.15 -13.89 -6.10
C LYS A 120 9.11 -14.53 -7.11
N THR A 121 8.74 -15.69 -7.64
CA THR A 121 9.52 -16.40 -8.67
C THR A 121 9.56 -15.61 -9.98
N LEU A 122 8.41 -15.14 -10.45
CA LEU A 122 8.32 -14.33 -11.66
C LEU A 122 9.10 -13.02 -11.53
N TYR A 123 9.04 -12.37 -10.37
CA TYR A 123 9.75 -11.12 -10.14
C TYR A 123 11.26 -11.32 -10.19
N SER A 124 11.81 -12.38 -9.59
CA SER A 124 13.25 -12.67 -9.67
C SER A 124 13.71 -12.96 -11.09
N ILE A 125 12.88 -13.64 -11.91
CA ILE A 125 13.18 -13.82 -13.35
C ILE A 125 13.16 -12.48 -14.09
N ARG A 126 12.20 -11.60 -13.79
CA ARG A 126 12.11 -10.27 -14.42
C ARG A 126 13.32 -9.40 -14.11
N ASP A 127 13.81 -9.45 -12.87
CA ASP A 127 14.99 -8.74 -12.45
C ASP A 127 16.23 -9.22 -13.22
N LEU A 128 16.46 -10.53 -13.27
CA LEU A 128 17.57 -11.14 -14.01
C LEU A 128 17.53 -10.88 -15.53
N THR A 129 16.33 -10.76 -16.10
CA THR A 129 16.15 -10.61 -17.56
C THR A 129 15.95 -9.15 -18.01
N GLY A 130 15.95 -8.18 -17.08
CA GLY A 130 15.71 -6.78 -17.39
C GLY A 130 14.28 -6.49 -17.89
N THR A 131 13.30 -7.34 -17.54
CA THR A 131 11.90 -7.21 -17.99
C THR A 131 10.96 -6.68 -16.92
N VAL A 132 11.49 -6.06 -15.87
CA VAL A 132 10.71 -5.42 -14.80
C VAL A 132 9.72 -4.37 -15.35
N PRO A 133 10.07 -3.48 -16.31
CA PRO A 133 9.17 -2.43 -16.79
C PRO A 133 8.13 -2.95 -17.82
N SER A 134 7.40 -4.00 -17.46
CA SER A 134 6.26 -4.53 -18.24
C SER A 134 4.96 -4.20 -17.53
N LEU A 135 4.10 -3.34 -18.12
CA LEU A 135 2.85 -2.89 -17.49
C LEU A 135 1.96 -4.05 -17.06
N PRO A 136 1.66 -5.08 -17.89
CA PRO A 136 0.84 -6.21 -17.43
C PRO A 136 1.45 -6.93 -16.23
N LEU A 137 2.76 -7.15 -16.24
CA LEU A 137 3.45 -7.83 -15.14
C LEU A 137 3.54 -6.97 -13.88
N ILE A 138 3.63 -5.65 -14.00
CA ILE A 138 3.54 -4.72 -12.87
C ILE A 138 2.15 -4.78 -12.25
N CYS A 139 1.09 -4.69 -13.07
CA CYS A 139 -0.29 -4.80 -12.61
C CYS A 139 -0.53 -6.14 -11.89
N SER A 140 -0.14 -7.25 -12.50
CA SER A 140 -0.34 -8.59 -11.94
C SER A 140 0.40 -8.76 -10.61
N SER A 141 1.65 -8.31 -10.53
CA SER A 141 2.47 -8.39 -9.31
C SER A 141 1.90 -7.54 -8.15
N ILE A 142 1.40 -6.36 -8.42
CA ILE A 142 0.76 -5.51 -7.41
C ILE A 142 -0.55 -6.16 -6.95
N MET A 143 -1.45 -6.44 -7.89
CA MET A 143 -2.81 -6.84 -7.58
C MET A 143 -2.91 -8.24 -6.98
N SER A 144 -2.05 -9.18 -7.35
CA SER A 144 -2.05 -10.52 -6.74
C SER A 144 -1.87 -10.45 -5.22
N LYS A 145 -0.93 -9.65 -4.73
CA LYS A 145 -0.72 -9.44 -3.29
C LYS A 145 -1.91 -8.75 -2.62
N LYS A 146 -2.46 -7.71 -3.26
CA LYS A 146 -3.61 -6.96 -2.73
C LYS A 146 -4.89 -7.80 -2.69
N ILE A 147 -5.07 -8.71 -3.63
CA ILE A 147 -6.16 -9.70 -3.61
C ILE A 147 -5.93 -10.72 -2.48
N ALA A 148 -4.70 -11.20 -2.31
CA ALA A 148 -4.36 -12.16 -1.26
C ALA A 148 -4.50 -11.58 0.17
N GLU A 149 -4.47 -10.26 0.33
CA GLU A 149 -4.75 -9.55 1.58
C GLU A 149 -6.24 -9.58 1.99
N GLY A 150 -7.16 -9.97 1.10
CA GLY A 150 -8.60 -10.05 1.39
C GLY A 150 -9.30 -8.70 1.44
N LEU A 151 -8.93 -7.75 0.59
CA LEU A 151 -9.40 -6.37 0.62
C LEU A 151 -10.81 -6.18 0.05
N ASN A 152 -11.59 -5.26 0.64
CA ASN A 152 -12.78 -4.65 0.04
C ASN A 152 -12.42 -3.44 -0.82
N GLY A 153 -11.42 -2.67 -0.40
CA GLY A 153 -10.99 -1.45 -1.08
C GLY A 153 -9.47 -1.27 -1.16
N LEU A 154 -9.05 -0.60 -2.22
CA LEU A 154 -7.65 -0.30 -2.47
C LEU A 154 -7.49 1.12 -3.04
N VAL A 155 -6.57 1.88 -2.50
CA VAL A 155 -6.18 3.17 -3.06
C VAL A 155 -4.73 3.12 -3.53
N ILE A 156 -4.53 3.38 -4.80
CA ILE A 156 -3.20 3.41 -5.43
C ILE A 156 -2.68 4.84 -5.46
N ASP A 157 -1.56 5.06 -4.81
CA ASP A 157 -0.73 6.26 -4.95
C ASP A 157 0.22 6.06 -6.13
N LEU A 158 -0.21 6.52 -7.30
CA LEU A 158 0.55 6.37 -8.54
C LEU A 158 1.44 7.58 -8.74
N LYS A 159 2.70 7.43 -8.39
CA LYS A 159 3.70 8.49 -8.45
C LYS A 159 4.20 8.70 -9.86
N VAL A 160 4.27 9.97 -10.28
CA VAL A 160 4.70 10.40 -11.62
C VAL A 160 5.79 11.45 -11.48
N GLY A 161 6.89 11.31 -12.20
CA GLY A 161 7.99 12.28 -12.19
C GLY A 161 9.38 11.64 -12.18
N ASN A 162 10.39 12.46 -11.92
CA ASN A 162 11.79 12.03 -12.00
C ASN A 162 12.22 11.09 -10.87
N GLY A 163 11.58 11.15 -9.73
CA GLY A 163 11.85 10.31 -8.55
C GLY A 163 11.09 8.98 -8.52
N THR A 164 10.51 8.54 -9.64
CA THR A 164 9.74 7.29 -9.73
C THR A 164 9.96 6.59 -11.08
N PHE A 165 9.40 5.37 -11.22
CA PHE A 165 9.45 4.60 -12.46
C PHE A 165 8.51 5.14 -13.56
N MET A 166 7.38 5.74 -13.17
CA MET A 166 6.43 6.35 -14.12
C MET A 166 6.84 7.77 -14.45
N LYS A 167 7.47 7.97 -15.60
CA LYS A 167 8.00 9.26 -16.02
C LYS A 167 6.94 10.17 -16.64
N THR A 168 5.88 9.61 -17.21
CA THR A 168 4.83 10.37 -17.89
C THR A 168 3.45 10.04 -17.34
N ILE A 169 2.57 11.04 -17.37
CA ILE A 169 1.17 10.85 -17.00
C ILE A 169 0.44 9.87 -17.95
N SER A 170 0.89 9.79 -19.21
CA SER A 170 0.33 8.87 -20.18
C SER A 170 0.55 7.41 -19.80
N ASP A 171 1.77 7.06 -19.39
CA ASP A 171 2.11 5.70 -18.96
C ASP A 171 1.47 5.38 -17.61
N ALA A 172 1.41 6.37 -16.71
CA ALA A 172 0.71 6.26 -15.45
C ALA A 172 -0.79 5.94 -15.64
N LYS A 173 -1.46 6.57 -16.62
CA LYS A 173 -2.87 6.28 -16.95
C LYS A 173 -3.07 4.84 -17.44
N LYS A 174 -2.18 4.33 -18.29
CA LYS A 174 -2.25 2.93 -18.73
C LYS A 174 -2.10 1.94 -17.56
N LEU A 175 -1.16 2.21 -16.65
CA LEU A 175 -0.98 1.41 -15.44
C LEU A 175 -2.26 1.46 -14.55
N ALA A 176 -2.80 2.66 -14.34
CA ALA A 176 -4.01 2.86 -13.55
C ALA A 176 -5.22 2.11 -14.12
N GLU A 177 -5.39 2.11 -15.45
CA GLU A 177 -6.45 1.35 -16.12
C GLU A 177 -6.31 -0.14 -15.89
N GLY A 178 -5.10 -0.71 -16.01
CA GLY A 178 -4.84 -2.12 -15.74
C GLY A 178 -5.16 -2.50 -14.29
N LEU A 179 -4.71 -1.70 -13.33
CA LEU A 179 -4.97 -1.93 -11.90
C LEU A 179 -6.47 -1.87 -11.58
N LYS A 180 -7.20 -0.89 -12.10
CA LYS A 180 -8.66 -0.77 -11.92
C LYS A 180 -9.43 -1.92 -12.56
N LYS A 181 -9.03 -2.38 -13.75
CA LYS A 181 -9.65 -3.53 -14.42
C LYS A 181 -9.51 -4.80 -13.58
N ILE A 182 -8.30 -5.08 -13.06
CA ILE A 182 -8.06 -6.22 -12.18
C ILE A 182 -8.88 -6.08 -10.89
N GLY A 183 -8.85 -4.90 -10.24
CA GLY A 183 -9.65 -4.66 -9.03
C GLY A 183 -11.13 -4.97 -9.26
N LYS A 184 -11.70 -4.48 -10.36
CA LYS A 184 -13.09 -4.76 -10.73
C LYS A 184 -13.35 -6.27 -10.95
N ALA A 185 -12.43 -6.99 -11.63
CA ALA A 185 -12.57 -8.41 -11.89
C ALA A 185 -12.56 -9.26 -10.60
N PHE A 186 -11.84 -8.79 -9.58
CA PHE A 186 -11.71 -9.46 -8.28
C PHE A 186 -12.54 -8.79 -7.15
N ASN A 187 -13.53 -7.96 -7.50
CA ASN A 187 -14.46 -7.31 -6.58
C ASN A 187 -13.79 -6.39 -5.53
N ILE A 188 -12.65 -5.79 -5.85
CA ILE A 188 -11.97 -4.79 -5.02
C ILE A 188 -12.25 -3.40 -5.57
N THR A 189 -12.87 -2.53 -4.77
CA THR A 189 -13.04 -1.12 -5.13
C THR A 189 -11.68 -0.45 -5.22
N THR A 190 -11.25 -0.08 -6.44
CA THR A 190 -9.89 0.43 -6.68
C THR A 190 -9.91 1.86 -7.18
N ASP A 191 -9.40 2.79 -6.37
CA ASP A 191 -9.14 4.18 -6.75
C ASP A 191 -7.65 4.41 -7.03
N VAL A 192 -7.36 5.34 -7.94
CA VAL A 192 -5.98 5.74 -8.26
C VAL A 192 -5.86 7.25 -8.15
N ILE A 193 -4.87 7.70 -7.40
CA ILE A 193 -4.48 9.10 -7.28
C ILE A 193 -3.09 9.27 -7.91
N TYR A 194 -2.96 10.26 -8.79
CA TYR A 194 -1.67 10.61 -9.39
C TYR A 194 -1.00 11.66 -8.53
N THR A 195 0.22 11.36 -8.07
CA THR A 195 1.00 12.27 -7.23
C THR A 195 2.32 12.65 -7.89
N ASN A 196 2.76 13.88 -7.69
CA ASN A 196 4.02 14.37 -8.24
C ASN A 196 5.21 13.77 -7.46
N MET A 197 6.22 13.31 -8.18
CA MET A 197 7.49 12.80 -7.64
C MET A 197 8.69 13.41 -8.39
N ASP A 198 8.62 14.67 -8.78
CA ASP A 198 9.77 15.41 -9.32
C ASP A 198 10.74 15.87 -8.22
N GLN A 199 10.31 15.79 -6.97
CA GLN A 199 11.13 16.03 -5.78
C GLN A 199 10.76 15.02 -4.69
N PRO A 200 11.63 14.77 -3.71
CA PRO A 200 11.33 13.94 -2.55
C PRO A 200 10.11 14.45 -1.77
N LEU A 201 9.34 13.54 -1.21
CA LEU A 201 8.14 13.85 -0.42
C LEU A 201 8.53 14.12 1.04
N GLY A 202 8.02 15.23 1.60
CA GLY A 202 8.37 15.68 2.94
C GLY A 202 9.78 16.26 3.03
N LYS A 203 10.28 16.41 4.24
CA LYS A 203 11.58 17.05 4.53
C LYS A 203 12.75 16.05 4.57
N TYR A 204 12.47 14.79 4.87
CA TYR A 204 13.48 13.77 5.05
C TYR A 204 13.32 12.63 4.05
N ALA A 205 14.45 12.12 3.55
CA ALA A 205 14.54 10.92 2.74
C ALA A 205 15.66 10.04 3.31
N GLY A 206 15.30 8.88 3.81
CA GLY A 206 16.21 7.95 4.46
C GLY A 206 15.43 7.06 5.44
N LEU A 207 16.00 5.92 5.85
CA LEU A 207 15.20 4.90 6.52
C LEU A 207 14.58 5.40 7.83
N HIS A 208 15.40 5.64 8.84
CA HIS A 208 14.94 5.99 10.19
C HIS A 208 14.34 7.41 10.28
N CYS A 209 14.92 8.38 9.57
CA CYS A 209 14.41 9.76 9.63
C CYS A 209 13.03 9.91 8.99
N GLU A 210 12.64 9.03 8.07
CA GLU A 210 11.27 8.99 7.55
C GLU A 210 10.26 8.44 8.57
N ILE A 211 10.66 7.52 9.43
CA ILE A 211 9.82 7.06 10.56
C ILE A 211 9.60 8.20 11.55
N ILE A 212 10.66 8.93 11.91
CA ILE A 212 10.54 10.11 12.80
C ILE A 212 9.57 11.14 12.20
N GLU A 213 9.70 11.44 10.91
CA GLU A 213 8.81 12.38 10.25
C GLU A 213 7.36 11.88 10.19
N ALA A 214 7.14 10.58 10.03
CA ALA A 214 5.79 10.01 10.10
C ALA A 214 5.18 10.17 11.50
N ILE A 215 5.97 9.97 12.55
CA ILE A 215 5.54 10.22 13.94
C ILE A 215 5.24 11.71 14.15
N ASP A 216 6.05 12.62 13.61
CA ASP A 216 5.78 14.06 13.64
C ASP A 216 4.46 14.41 12.93
N CYS A 217 4.13 13.75 11.82
CA CYS A 217 2.84 13.92 11.14
C CYS A 217 1.67 13.50 12.04
N LEU A 218 1.78 12.37 12.74
CA LEU A 218 0.76 11.89 13.69
C LEU A 218 0.63 12.80 14.93
N ASN A 219 1.65 13.59 15.24
CA ASN A 219 1.63 14.65 16.27
C ASN A 219 1.20 16.02 15.73
N GLY A 220 0.69 16.11 14.50
CA GLY A 220 0.25 17.37 13.90
C GLY A 220 1.38 18.31 13.44
N LYS A 221 2.61 17.82 13.32
CA LYS A 221 3.80 18.60 12.93
C LYS A 221 4.33 18.25 11.53
N GLY A 222 3.53 17.53 10.75
CA GLY A 222 3.92 17.07 9.42
C GLY A 222 4.05 18.18 8.39
N PRO A 223 4.94 18.03 7.39
CA PRO A 223 5.03 18.94 6.25
C PRO A 223 3.73 18.95 5.44
N GLU A 224 3.42 20.09 4.87
CA GLU A 224 2.15 20.31 4.16
C GLU A 224 1.95 19.36 2.98
N ASP A 225 2.97 19.19 2.13
CA ASP A 225 2.95 18.32 0.95
C ASP A 225 2.68 16.85 1.30
N LEU A 226 3.30 16.37 2.38
CA LEU A 226 3.13 15.00 2.87
C LEU A 226 1.73 14.78 3.45
N MET A 227 1.24 15.74 4.22
CA MET A 227 -0.09 15.68 4.83
C MET A 227 -1.20 15.83 3.79
N GLU A 228 -1.04 16.70 2.78
CA GLU A 228 -1.99 16.84 1.68
C GLU A 228 -2.21 15.52 0.96
N ILE A 229 -1.13 14.84 0.54
CA ILE A 229 -1.23 13.54 -0.14
C ILE A 229 -1.82 12.48 0.80
N SER A 230 -1.44 12.48 2.08
CA SER A 230 -2.01 11.55 3.06
C SER A 230 -3.53 11.74 3.21
N TYR A 231 -4.01 12.98 3.28
CA TYR A 231 -5.44 13.28 3.33
C TYR A 231 -6.17 12.90 2.03
N GLU A 232 -5.56 13.14 0.88
CA GLU A 232 -6.13 12.71 -0.41
C GLU A 232 -6.35 11.21 -0.47
N LEU A 233 -5.34 10.44 -0.14
CA LEU A 233 -5.40 8.96 -0.18
C LEU A 233 -6.35 8.40 0.88
N GLY A 234 -6.23 8.88 2.12
CA GLY A 234 -7.10 8.44 3.21
C GLY A 234 -8.56 8.80 2.99
N SER A 235 -8.84 9.99 2.44
CA SER A 235 -10.21 10.40 2.13
C SER A 235 -10.89 9.44 1.14
N LYS A 236 -10.15 8.88 0.18
CA LYS A 236 -10.69 7.88 -0.75
C LYS A 236 -11.09 6.59 -0.04
N ILE A 237 -10.27 6.12 0.89
CA ILE A 237 -10.61 4.92 1.69
C ILE A 237 -11.86 5.17 2.54
N LEU A 238 -11.96 6.34 3.18
CA LEU A 238 -13.11 6.70 3.99
C LEU A 238 -14.40 6.88 3.18
N LEU A 239 -14.29 7.30 1.91
CA LEU A 239 -15.43 7.33 0.99
C LEU A 239 -15.82 5.93 0.51
N GLN A 240 -14.85 5.06 0.19
CA GLN A 240 -15.11 3.67 -0.19
C GLN A 240 -15.82 2.90 0.92
N SER A 241 -15.38 3.08 2.16
CA SER A 241 -15.95 2.43 3.36
C SER A 241 -17.29 3.05 3.81
N ARG A 242 -17.68 4.18 3.23
CA ARG A 242 -18.84 5.00 3.65
C ARG A 242 -18.73 5.57 5.06
N THR A 243 -17.53 5.60 5.64
CA THR A 243 -17.26 6.27 6.92
C THR A 243 -17.41 7.79 6.78
N ALA A 244 -17.19 8.33 5.59
CA ALA A 244 -17.46 9.72 5.26
C ALA A 244 -18.34 9.83 4.00
N GLN A 245 -19.16 10.88 3.94
CA GLN A 245 -20.06 11.14 2.80
C GLN A 245 -19.40 11.95 1.69
N ASP A 246 -18.41 12.74 2.03
CA ASP A 246 -17.65 13.58 1.11
C ASP A 246 -16.19 13.75 1.57
N LYS A 247 -15.35 14.23 0.66
CA LYS A 247 -13.91 14.43 0.89
C LYS A 247 -13.63 15.40 2.04
N LYS A 248 -14.41 16.47 2.18
CA LYS A 248 -14.20 17.47 3.22
C LYS A 248 -14.45 16.88 4.62
N THR A 249 -15.51 16.11 4.74
CA THR A 249 -15.83 15.37 5.97
C THR A 249 -14.75 14.34 6.28
N ALA A 250 -14.28 13.59 5.28
CA ALA A 250 -13.21 12.61 5.46
C ALA A 250 -11.92 13.26 6.00
N ILE A 251 -11.48 14.35 5.37
CA ILE A 251 -10.28 15.07 5.81
C ILE A 251 -10.46 15.60 7.24
N LYS A 252 -11.63 16.16 7.56
CA LYS A 252 -11.92 16.68 8.91
C LYS A 252 -11.82 15.56 9.96
N LEU A 253 -12.38 14.39 9.70
CA LEU A 253 -12.31 13.25 10.60
C LEU A 253 -10.85 12.80 10.81
N MET A 254 -10.04 12.71 9.76
CA MET A 254 -8.62 12.38 9.87
C MET A 254 -7.85 13.42 10.70
N GLN A 255 -8.12 14.72 10.51
CA GLN A 255 -7.53 15.80 11.29
C GLN A 255 -7.93 15.71 12.77
N GLU A 256 -9.16 15.32 13.07
CA GLU A 256 -9.65 15.14 14.44
C GLU A 256 -8.90 14.01 15.15
N THR A 257 -8.60 12.88 14.50
CA THR A 257 -7.82 11.78 15.10
C THR A 257 -6.37 12.17 15.40
N ILE A 258 -5.79 13.05 14.58
CA ILE A 258 -4.45 13.60 14.82
C ILE A 258 -4.51 14.61 15.99
N ASN A 259 -5.45 15.55 15.97
CA ASN A 259 -5.55 16.61 16.95
C ASN A 259 -5.86 16.14 18.37
N ASN A 260 -6.66 15.08 18.49
CA ASN A 260 -7.00 14.49 19.79
C ASN A 260 -6.03 13.35 20.21
N GLY A 261 -5.06 13.01 19.37
CA GLY A 261 -4.05 11.99 19.63
C GLY A 261 -4.53 10.53 19.52
N THR A 262 -5.78 10.30 19.11
CA THR A 262 -6.35 8.93 19.05
C THR A 262 -5.54 8.02 18.15
N CYS A 263 -5.09 8.50 16.99
CA CYS A 263 -4.27 7.69 16.07
C CYS A 263 -2.91 7.30 16.65
N LEU A 264 -2.31 8.14 17.49
CA LEU A 264 -1.02 7.86 18.13
C LEU A 264 -1.18 6.91 19.33
N LEU A 265 -2.19 7.12 20.17
CA LEU A 265 -2.51 6.24 21.31
C LEU A 265 -2.87 4.83 20.84
N TYR A 266 -3.68 4.72 19.78
CA TYR A 266 -4.09 3.44 19.21
C TYR A 266 -2.89 2.56 18.82
N THR A 267 -1.79 3.16 18.34
CA THR A 267 -0.58 2.44 17.95
C THR A 267 0.37 2.19 19.10
N SER A 268 0.39 3.03 20.14
CA SER A 268 1.25 2.84 21.33
C SER A 268 0.71 1.77 22.28
N ASP A 269 -0.59 1.75 22.54
CA ASP A 269 -1.22 0.74 23.39
C ASP A 269 -1.12 -0.66 22.77
N ALA A 270 -1.15 -0.75 21.44
CA ALA A 270 -0.95 -2.00 20.71
C ALA A 270 0.48 -2.56 20.77
N ALA A 271 1.47 -1.76 21.17
CA ALA A 271 2.86 -2.19 21.31
C ALA A 271 3.16 -2.79 22.69
N ASP A 272 2.27 -2.61 23.66
CA ASP A 272 2.43 -3.08 25.04
C ASP A 272 1.75 -4.46 25.29
N GLU A 273 1.02 -5.00 24.31
CA GLU A 273 0.42 -6.34 24.31
C GLU A 273 1.21 -7.33 23.42
#